data_2fac71add12673d6eb72e53438e9cab8
#
_entry.id   2fac71add12673d6eb72e53438e9cab8
#
_cell.length_a   1.000
_cell.length_b   1.000
_cell.length_c   1.000
_cell.angle_alpha   90.00
_cell.angle_beta   90.00
_cell.angle_gamma   90.00
#
_symmetry.space_group_name_H-M   'P 1'
#
loop_
_entity.id
_entity.type
_entity.pdbx_description
1 polymer ?
#
loop_
_entity_poly.entity_id
_entity_poly.type
_entity_poly.pdbx_seq_one_letter_code
_entity_poly.pdbx_strand_id
1 'polypeptide(L)'
;MTKKTNFANTFFASSIHNAIDKIMVELELIRRLANQHSGEKGREAEGILNGFLKTMLPNKWTVDTGFIINENNVSPQVDIIIHNQLEAPPIYSGYSHVIVPIHTVGCAFEVKMQLNSHLAYLKCQENAKIIKDMHTSSVNKKQQPLYIVFVYSANVDLGNLEIKLNNSEHRHIDCICIIEKGLIFLNSHKSKYFSFHASSLNEVNKKTILGYTIKEKHMVMIEFYAYLMHALQNIKTEVPDYHSWKDESLTELLNI
;
A
#
# COMPACT_ATOMS: atom_id res chain seq x y z
N MET A 1 25.44 -6.04 -34.06
CA MET A 1 24.82 -6.98 -33.09
C MET A 1 23.44 -6.46 -32.77
N THR A 2 22.38 -6.99 -33.39
CA THR A 2 20.98 -6.66 -33.12
C THR A 2 20.60 -7.25 -31.76
N LYS A 3 20.32 -6.38 -30.79
CA LYS A 3 19.74 -6.80 -29.50
C LYS A 3 18.43 -7.54 -29.82
N LYS A 4 18.39 -8.85 -29.57
CA LYS A 4 17.13 -9.60 -29.56
C LYS A 4 16.24 -8.94 -28.49
N THR A 5 15.25 -8.19 -28.91
CA THR A 5 14.20 -7.64 -28.04
C THR A 5 13.47 -8.84 -27.45
N ASN A 6 13.52 -9.01 -26.14
CA ASN A 6 12.80 -10.10 -25.49
C ASN A 6 11.30 -9.74 -25.55
N PHE A 7 10.54 -10.45 -26.39
CA PHE A 7 9.11 -10.21 -26.63
C PHE A 7 8.31 -10.15 -25.33
N ALA A 8 8.59 -11.03 -24.38
CA ALA A 8 7.91 -11.05 -23.07
C ALA A 8 8.10 -9.74 -22.30
N ASN A 9 9.33 -9.18 -22.29
CA ASN A 9 9.60 -7.91 -21.62
C ASN A 9 8.87 -6.74 -22.30
N THR A 10 8.82 -6.76 -23.64
CA THR A 10 8.11 -5.71 -24.40
C THR A 10 6.62 -5.80 -24.17
N PHE A 11 6.03 -7.00 -24.16
CA PHE A 11 4.61 -7.21 -23.93
C PHE A 11 4.21 -6.81 -22.50
N PHE A 12 4.97 -7.23 -21.49
CA PHE A 12 4.74 -6.86 -20.09
C PHE A 12 4.79 -5.34 -19.90
N ALA A 13 5.87 -4.70 -20.40
CA ALA A 13 6.00 -3.25 -20.32
C ALA A 13 4.82 -2.53 -21.00
N SER A 14 4.40 -2.98 -22.18
CA SER A 14 3.25 -2.39 -22.89
C SER A 14 1.93 -2.58 -22.12
N SER A 15 1.73 -3.74 -21.49
CA SER A 15 0.53 -3.98 -20.68
C SER A 15 0.48 -3.06 -19.47
N ILE A 16 1.61 -2.88 -18.77
CA ILE A 16 1.69 -1.91 -17.66
C ILE A 16 1.47 -0.48 -18.16
N HIS A 17 2.09 -0.08 -19.27
CA HIS A 17 1.87 1.25 -19.86
C HIS A 17 0.39 1.51 -20.14
N ASN A 18 -0.29 0.59 -20.81
CA ASN A 18 -1.71 0.72 -21.11
C ASN A 18 -2.58 0.85 -19.84
N ALA A 19 -2.26 0.07 -18.80
CA ALA A 19 -2.96 0.16 -17.52
C ALA A 19 -2.74 1.52 -16.84
N ILE A 20 -1.53 2.07 -16.93
CA ILE A 20 -1.19 3.38 -16.36
C ILE A 20 -1.86 4.50 -17.15
N ASP A 21 -1.84 4.43 -18.48
CA ASP A 21 -2.51 5.41 -19.34
C ASP A 21 -4.00 5.48 -19.00
N LYS A 22 -4.64 4.33 -18.80
CA LYS A 22 -6.03 4.28 -18.34
C LYS A 22 -6.21 4.97 -16.99
N ILE A 23 -5.39 4.67 -16.00
CA ILE A 23 -5.40 5.34 -14.68
C ILE A 23 -5.28 6.86 -14.86
N MET A 24 -4.31 7.32 -15.65
CA MET A 24 -4.06 8.76 -15.83
C MET A 24 -5.23 9.47 -16.52
N VAL A 25 -5.88 8.82 -17.51
CA VAL A 25 -7.07 9.36 -18.18
C VAL A 25 -8.25 9.44 -17.20
N GLU A 26 -8.51 8.38 -16.44
CA GLU A 26 -9.59 8.35 -15.45
C GLU A 26 -9.40 9.42 -14.37
N LEU A 27 -8.18 9.61 -13.89
CA LEU A 27 -7.83 10.67 -12.93
C LEU A 27 -8.07 12.07 -13.48
N GLU A 28 -7.69 12.32 -14.73
CA GLU A 28 -7.90 13.61 -15.36
C GLU A 28 -9.39 13.91 -15.52
N LEU A 29 -10.21 12.91 -15.85
CA LEU A 29 -11.66 13.03 -15.89
C LEU A 29 -12.24 13.39 -14.52
N ILE A 30 -11.82 12.73 -13.45
CA ILE A 30 -12.25 13.04 -12.09
C ILE A 30 -11.87 14.47 -11.70
N ARG A 31 -10.63 14.90 -12.02
CA ARG A 31 -10.19 16.27 -11.75
C ARG A 31 -11.09 17.31 -12.41
N ARG A 32 -11.55 17.05 -13.63
CA ARG A 32 -12.43 17.98 -14.39
C ARG A 32 -13.86 17.96 -13.88
N LEU A 33 -14.42 16.78 -13.62
CA LEU A 33 -15.82 16.63 -13.23
C LEU A 33 -16.10 17.09 -11.80
N ALA A 34 -15.15 16.91 -10.91
CA ALA A 34 -15.39 17.01 -9.48
C ALA A 34 -14.95 18.36 -8.87
N ASN A 35 -15.08 19.48 -9.56
CA ASN A 35 -14.78 20.80 -8.96
C ASN A 35 -15.67 21.15 -7.75
N GLN A 36 -16.74 20.41 -7.49
CA GLN A 36 -17.74 20.72 -6.46
C GLN A 36 -17.75 19.77 -5.25
N HIS A 37 -17.17 18.54 -5.32
CA HIS A 37 -17.31 17.53 -4.25
C HIS A 37 -15.98 16.83 -3.92
N SER A 38 -15.28 17.30 -2.88
CA SER A 38 -13.95 16.79 -2.52
C SER A 38 -13.95 15.32 -2.02
N GLY A 39 -14.99 14.88 -1.32
CA GLY A 39 -15.10 13.53 -0.78
C GLY A 39 -15.32 12.46 -1.86
N GLU A 40 -16.05 12.79 -2.91
CA GLU A 40 -16.29 11.88 -4.05
C GLU A 40 -14.99 11.64 -4.85
N LYS A 41 -14.17 12.69 -5.01
CA LYS A 41 -12.85 12.55 -5.66
C LYS A 41 -11.95 11.53 -4.98
N GLY A 42 -11.96 11.49 -3.65
CA GLY A 42 -11.18 10.53 -2.88
C GLY A 42 -11.61 9.10 -3.21
N ARG A 43 -12.91 8.81 -3.09
CA ARG A 43 -13.47 7.48 -3.36
C ARG A 43 -13.24 7.01 -4.80
N GLU A 44 -13.37 7.90 -5.78
CA GLU A 44 -13.09 7.57 -7.17
C GLU A 44 -11.59 7.24 -7.38
N ALA A 45 -10.70 8.02 -6.77
CA ALA A 45 -9.27 7.75 -6.82
C ALA A 45 -8.89 6.40 -6.18
N GLU A 46 -9.50 6.06 -5.04
CA GLU A 46 -9.37 4.75 -4.40
C GLU A 46 -9.87 3.64 -5.34
N GLY A 47 -11.04 3.85 -5.98
CA GLY A 47 -11.64 2.92 -6.95
C GLY A 47 -10.74 2.62 -8.15
N ILE A 48 -10.08 3.64 -8.71
CA ILE A 48 -9.14 3.49 -9.83
C ILE A 48 -7.95 2.60 -9.43
N LEU A 49 -7.30 2.90 -8.30
CA LEU A 49 -6.17 2.09 -7.83
C LEU A 49 -6.61 0.66 -7.48
N ASN A 50 -7.76 0.51 -6.83
CA ASN A 50 -8.36 -0.79 -6.49
C ASN A 50 -8.57 -1.63 -7.76
N GLY A 51 -9.16 -1.05 -8.80
CA GLY A 51 -9.38 -1.71 -10.09
C GLY A 51 -8.06 -2.17 -10.75
N PHE A 52 -7.02 -1.32 -10.71
CA PHE A 52 -5.69 -1.69 -11.18
C PHE A 52 -5.11 -2.87 -10.41
N LEU A 53 -5.12 -2.79 -9.09
CA LEU A 53 -4.57 -3.85 -8.23
C LEU A 53 -5.31 -5.18 -8.42
N LYS A 54 -6.65 -5.16 -8.49
CA LYS A 54 -7.47 -6.36 -8.75
C LYS A 54 -7.09 -7.08 -10.05
N THR A 55 -6.71 -6.32 -11.07
CA THR A 55 -6.32 -6.89 -12.37
C THR A 55 -4.89 -7.43 -12.37
N MET A 56 -4.00 -6.85 -11.56
CA MET A 56 -2.57 -7.08 -11.65
C MET A 56 -2.03 -8.03 -10.58
N LEU A 57 -2.77 -8.26 -9.49
CA LEU A 57 -2.32 -9.14 -8.41
C LEU A 57 -2.66 -10.61 -8.69
N PRO A 58 -1.83 -11.55 -8.21
CA PRO A 58 -2.14 -12.97 -8.23
C PRO A 58 -3.41 -13.28 -7.41
N ASN A 59 -4.17 -14.30 -7.80
CA ASN A 59 -5.43 -14.72 -7.17
C ASN A 59 -5.33 -15.04 -5.66
N LYS A 60 -4.13 -15.25 -5.14
CA LYS A 60 -3.89 -15.38 -3.71
C LYS A 60 -4.32 -14.13 -2.95
N TRP A 61 -4.19 -12.96 -3.58
CA TRP A 61 -4.42 -11.67 -2.96
C TRP A 61 -5.74 -11.07 -3.39
N THR A 62 -6.59 -10.79 -2.43
CA THR A 62 -7.85 -10.07 -2.62
C THR A 62 -7.65 -8.61 -2.26
N VAL A 63 -8.32 -7.71 -2.98
CA VAL A 63 -8.21 -6.26 -2.83
C VAL A 63 -9.57 -5.71 -2.44
N ASP A 64 -9.68 -5.19 -1.24
CA ASP A 64 -10.92 -4.68 -0.66
C ASP A 64 -10.70 -3.34 0.06
N THR A 65 -11.79 -2.75 0.56
CA THR A 65 -11.81 -1.53 1.38
C THR A 65 -12.49 -1.86 2.70
N GLY A 66 -12.01 -1.34 3.83
CA GLY A 66 -12.70 -1.60 5.10
C GLY A 66 -11.82 -1.47 6.33
N PHE A 67 -11.90 -2.45 7.22
CA PHE A 67 -11.25 -2.42 8.52
C PHE A 67 -10.42 -3.68 8.74
N ILE A 68 -9.35 -3.51 9.49
CA ILE A 68 -8.48 -4.60 9.94
C ILE A 68 -8.70 -4.78 11.43
N ILE A 69 -8.82 -6.03 11.89
CA ILE A 69 -9.00 -6.33 13.31
C ILE A 69 -7.99 -7.35 13.81
N ASN A 70 -7.71 -7.28 15.10
CA ASN A 70 -7.13 -8.36 15.88
C ASN A 70 -8.02 -8.61 17.11
N GLU A 71 -7.55 -9.42 18.05
CA GLU A 71 -8.30 -9.83 19.24
C GLU A 71 -8.82 -8.63 20.06
N ASN A 72 -8.11 -7.51 20.07
CA ASN A 72 -8.35 -6.40 20.99
C ASN A 72 -8.68 -5.07 20.31
N ASN A 73 -8.40 -4.94 19.00
CA ASN A 73 -8.41 -3.64 18.33
C ASN A 73 -9.03 -3.71 16.95
N VAL A 74 -9.59 -2.56 16.54
CA VAL A 74 -10.04 -2.30 15.17
C VAL A 74 -9.23 -1.13 14.61
N SER A 75 -8.75 -1.26 13.38
CA SER A 75 -8.03 -0.18 12.71
C SER A 75 -8.95 0.99 12.37
N PRO A 76 -8.43 2.19 12.09
CA PRO A 76 -9.13 3.17 11.27
C PRO A 76 -9.54 2.51 9.93
N GLN A 77 -10.50 3.13 9.25
CA GLN A 77 -10.84 2.70 7.88
C GLN A 77 -9.58 2.76 7.00
N VAL A 78 -9.38 1.70 6.24
CA VAL A 78 -8.26 1.55 5.29
C VAL A 78 -8.83 1.66 3.88
N ASP A 79 -8.25 2.52 3.07
CA ASP A 79 -8.73 2.81 1.71
C ASP A 79 -8.63 1.57 0.82
N ILE A 80 -7.49 0.84 0.89
CA ILE A 80 -7.32 -0.44 0.18
C ILE A 80 -6.56 -1.41 1.09
N ILE A 81 -7.12 -2.62 1.24
CA ILE A 81 -6.53 -3.74 1.96
C ILE A 81 -6.22 -4.85 0.95
N ILE A 82 -4.97 -5.28 0.90
CA ILE A 82 -4.57 -6.50 0.21
C ILE A 82 -4.43 -7.60 1.24
N HIS A 83 -5.28 -8.63 1.14
CA HIS A 83 -5.29 -9.72 2.10
C HIS A 83 -5.35 -11.09 1.41
N ASN A 84 -4.90 -12.13 2.12
CA ASN A 84 -4.91 -13.50 1.65
C ASN A 84 -6.21 -14.20 2.05
N GLN A 85 -7.19 -14.17 1.18
CA GLN A 85 -8.48 -14.82 1.38
C GLN A 85 -8.38 -16.36 1.41
N LEU A 86 -7.30 -16.95 0.89
CA LEU A 86 -7.10 -18.39 0.93
C LEU A 86 -6.73 -18.90 2.32
N GLU A 87 -6.15 -18.07 3.17
CA GLU A 87 -5.85 -18.41 4.57
C GLU A 87 -7.11 -18.28 5.44
N ALA A 88 -7.80 -17.12 5.36
CA ALA A 88 -9.06 -16.92 6.03
C ALA A 88 -9.93 -15.93 5.27
N PRO A 89 -11.24 -16.17 5.19
CA PRO A 89 -12.18 -15.20 4.63
C PRO A 89 -12.27 -13.97 5.52
N PRO A 90 -12.78 -12.84 5.00
CA PRO A 90 -13.20 -11.72 5.83
C PRO A 90 -14.18 -12.18 6.91
N ILE A 91 -14.05 -11.65 8.13
CA ILE A 91 -15.00 -11.91 9.23
C ILE A 91 -16.37 -11.33 8.92
N TYR A 92 -16.36 -10.21 8.22
CA TYR A 92 -17.56 -9.57 7.70
C TYR A 92 -17.30 -9.08 6.28
N SER A 93 -18.27 -9.30 5.41
CA SER A 93 -18.30 -8.80 4.04
C SER A 93 -19.63 -8.11 3.77
N GLY A 94 -19.60 -6.78 3.84
CA GLY A 94 -20.75 -5.94 3.53
C GLY A 94 -20.71 -5.41 2.11
N TYR A 95 -21.69 -4.57 1.76
CA TYR A 95 -21.78 -3.98 0.42
C TYR A 95 -20.59 -3.07 0.07
N SER A 96 -20.10 -2.30 1.03
CA SER A 96 -19.07 -1.27 0.82
C SER A 96 -17.76 -1.52 1.55
N HIS A 97 -17.78 -2.37 2.59
CA HIS A 97 -16.63 -2.58 3.46
C HIS A 97 -16.53 -4.04 3.90
N VAL A 98 -15.29 -4.47 4.09
CA VAL A 98 -14.98 -5.76 4.72
C VAL A 98 -14.33 -5.55 6.08
N ILE A 99 -14.37 -6.57 6.92
CA ILE A 99 -13.55 -6.66 8.14
C ILE A 99 -12.66 -7.89 8.00
N VAL A 100 -11.35 -7.67 8.01
CA VAL A 100 -10.37 -8.75 7.80
C VAL A 100 -9.45 -8.91 9.01
N PRO A 101 -9.06 -10.14 9.36
CA PRO A 101 -8.06 -10.38 10.40
C PRO A 101 -6.69 -9.85 9.98
N ILE A 102 -5.97 -9.20 10.89
CA ILE A 102 -4.60 -8.69 10.64
C ILE A 102 -3.64 -9.78 10.14
N HIS A 103 -3.84 -11.03 10.56
CA HIS A 103 -3.04 -12.19 10.19
C HIS A 103 -3.04 -12.50 8.67
N THR A 104 -4.09 -12.12 7.98
CA THR A 104 -4.24 -12.31 6.53
C THR A 104 -3.76 -11.12 5.71
N VAL A 105 -3.45 -9.99 6.35
CA VAL A 105 -3.13 -8.74 5.65
C VAL A 105 -1.70 -8.74 5.12
N GLY A 106 -1.57 -8.58 3.83
CA GLY A 106 -0.28 -8.37 3.16
C GLY A 106 0.09 -6.89 3.06
N CYS A 107 -0.89 -6.04 2.76
CA CYS A 107 -0.65 -4.61 2.58
C CYS A 107 -1.90 -3.78 2.89
N ALA A 108 -1.70 -2.64 3.53
CA ALA A 108 -2.70 -1.59 3.70
C ALA A 108 -2.26 -0.33 2.94
N PHE A 109 -3.20 0.33 2.28
CA PHE A 109 -2.96 1.57 1.55
C PHE A 109 -3.75 2.73 2.12
N GLU A 110 -3.10 3.86 2.12
CA GLU A 110 -3.72 5.18 2.18
C GLU A 110 -3.62 5.82 0.80
N VAL A 111 -4.73 6.21 0.21
CA VAL A 111 -4.80 6.82 -1.12
C VAL A 111 -5.08 8.30 -0.99
N LYS A 112 -4.25 9.13 -1.61
CA LYS A 112 -4.40 10.58 -1.60
C LYS A 112 -4.44 11.14 -3.02
N MET A 113 -5.52 11.82 -3.37
CA MET A 113 -5.55 12.62 -4.60
C MET A 113 -4.45 13.66 -4.59
N GLN A 114 -4.25 14.29 -3.43
CA GLN A 114 -3.23 15.32 -3.26
C GLN A 114 -2.66 15.31 -1.84
N LEU A 115 -1.35 15.29 -1.74
CA LEU A 115 -0.64 15.48 -0.47
C LEU A 115 -0.25 16.95 -0.36
N ASN A 116 -1.04 17.73 0.41
CA ASN A 116 -0.93 19.19 0.46
C ASN A 116 -0.28 19.69 1.74
N SER A 117 -0.18 18.87 2.77
CA SER A 117 0.29 19.33 4.07
C SER A 117 1.07 18.27 4.82
N HIS A 118 1.90 18.75 5.72
CA HIS A 118 2.59 17.90 6.68
C HIS A 118 1.63 17.16 7.63
N LEU A 119 0.52 17.79 8.00
CA LEU A 119 -0.48 17.17 8.87
C LEU A 119 -1.11 15.92 8.20
N ALA A 120 -1.40 15.99 6.89
CA ALA A 120 -1.88 14.83 6.15
C ALA A 120 -0.86 13.68 6.16
N TYR A 121 0.42 13.99 6.02
CA TYR A 121 1.49 13.00 6.14
C TYR A 121 1.57 12.38 7.54
N LEU A 122 1.51 13.21 8.60
CA LEU A 122 1.53 12.71 9.99
C LEU A 122 0.35 11.77 10.25
N LYS A 123 -0.83 12.08 9.72
CA LYS A 123 -2.00 11.19 9.84
C LYS A 123 -1.76 9.82 9.19
N CYS A 124 -1.12 9.79 8.02
CA CYS A 124 -0.74 8.53 7.39
C CYS A 124 0.25 7.73 8.28
N GLN A 125 1.19 8.41 8.94
CA GLN A 125 2.13 7.76 9.87
C GLN A 125 1.44 7.19 11.11
N GLU A 126 0.47 7.91 11.67
CA GLU A 126 -0.34 7.43 12.80
C GLU A 126 -1.14 6.17 12.41
N ASN A 127 -1.83 6.19 11.27
CA ASN A 127 -2.57 5.04 10.77
C ASN A 127 -1.64 3.84 10.51
N ALA A 128 -0.49 4.09 9.89
CA ALA A 128 0.54 3.07 9.67
C ALA A 128 1.01 2.45 10.99
N LYS A 129 1.28 3.28 12.00
CA LYS A 129 1.69 2.83 13.33
C LYS A 129 0.64 1.92 13.95
N ILE A 130 -0.63 2.33 13.95
CA ILE A 130 -1.74 1.55 14.51
C ILE A 130 -1.75 0.14 13.90
N ILE A 131 -1.71 0.02 12.57
CA ILE A 131 -1.74 -1.27 11.87
C ILE A 131 -0.51 -2.12 12.21
N LYS A 132 0.69 -1.49 12.28
CA LYS A 132 1.92 -2.20 12.67
C LYS A 132 1.86 -2.71 14.11
N ASP A 133 1.35 -1.90 15.03
CA ASP A 133 1.22 -2.25 16.44
C ASP A 133 0.17 -3.37 16.63
N MET A 134 -0.94 -3.34 15.91
CA MET A 134 -1.93 -4.43 15.92
C MET A 134 -1.31 -5.78 15.52
N HIS A 135 -0.43 -5.79 14.53
CA HIS A 135 0.25 -7.02 14.11
C HIS A 135 1.26 -7.50 15.15
N THR A 136 2.01 -6.59 15.81
CA THR A 136 3.01 -6.97 16.83
C THR A 136 2.39 -7.51 18.11
N SER A 137 1.17 -7.14 18.42
CA SER A 137 0.45 -7.62 19.61
C SER A 137 -0.14 -9.00 19.42
N SER A 138 -0.41 -9.43 18.20
CA SER A 138 -1.19 -10.63 17.92
C SER A 138 -0.38 -11.86 17.49
N VAL A 139 0.78 -11.73 16.83
CA VAL A 139 1.47 -12.87 16.21
C VAL A 139 2.99 -12.69 16.05
N ASN A 140 3.65 -13.76 15.63
CA ASN A 140 5.09 -13.83 15.30
C ASN A 140 5.63 -12.56 14.63
N LYS A 141 6.47 -11.84 15.36
CA LYS A 141 7.06 -10.51 15.07
C LYS A 141 7.83 -10.39 13.74
N LYS A 142 7.81 -11.38 12.86
CA LYS A 142 8.76 -11.45 11.73
C LYS A 142 8.30 -10.76 10.45
N GLN A 143 7.01 -10.58 10.21
CA GLN A 143 6.53 -10.03 8.93
C GLN A 143 5.27 -9.19 9.10
N GLN A 144 5.46 -7.93 9.46
CA GLN A 144 4.37 -6.96 9.51
C GLN A 144 3.82 -6.70 8.10
N PRO A 145 2.50 -6.45 7.97
CA PRO A 145 1.92 -6.02 6.70
C PRO A 145 2.59 -4.73 6.23
N LEU A 146 2.67 -4.54 4.92
CA LEU A 146 3.13 -3.28 4.35
C LEU A 146 2.10 -2.16 4.62
N TYR A 147 2.59 -0.95 4.80
CA TYR A 147 1.76 0.25 4.74
C TYR A 147 2.28 1.18 3.65
N ILE A 148 1.45 1.44 2.65
CA ILE A 148 1.80 2.21 1.46
C ILE A 148 0.93 3.45 1.38
N VAL A 149 1.55 4.61 1.15
CA VAL A 149 0.85 5.86 0.82
C VAL A 149 0.96 6.09 -0.68
N PHE A 150 -0.17 6.01 -1.36
CA PHE A 150 -0.26 6.21 -2.79
C PHE A 150 -0.84 7.58 -3.10
N VAL A 151 -0.09 8.42 -3.79
CA VAL A 151 -0.38 9.82 -4.00
C VAL A 151 -0.41 10.14 -5.48
N TYR A 152 -1.49 10.73 -5.97
CA TYR A 152 -1.58 11.14 -7.36
C TYR A 152 -0.84 12.44 -7.65
N SER A 153 -0.94 13.42 -6.75
CA SER A 153 -0.18 14.67 -6.84
C SER A 153 0.30 15.17 -5.47
N ALA A 154 1.37 15.95 -5.43
CA ALA A 154 1.87 16.51 -4.19
C ALA A 154 2.34 17.95 -4.36
N ASN A 155 1.93 18.82 -3.43
CA ASN A 155 2.37 20.21 -3.32
C ASN A 155 3.28 20.44 -2.08
N VAL A 156 3.72 19.35 -1.44
CA VAL A 156 4.66 19.43 -0.30
C VAL A 156 6.10 19.59 -0.79
N ASP A 157 6.92 20.23 0.02
CA ASP A 157 8.36 20.24 -0.18
C ASP A 157 8.93 18.83 0.03
N LEU A 158 9.41 18.25 -1.04
CA LEU A 158 9.89 16.88 -1.08
C LEU A 158 11.18 16.67 -0.28
N GLY A 159 12.05 17.69 -0.20
CA GLY A 159 13.25 17.65 0.66
C GLY A 159 12.89 17.55 2.14
N ASN A 160 11.91 18.33 2.58
CA ASN A 160 11.38 18.22 3.92
C ASN A 160 10.66 16.90 4.18
N LEU A 161 10.00 16.32 3.17
CA LEU A 161 9.38 15.01 3.28
C LEU A 161 10.45 13.92 3.48
N GLU A 162 11.52 13.95 2.71
CA GLU A 162 12.64 13.02 2.82
C GLU A 162 13.30 13.06 4.20
N ILE A 163 13.59 14.26 4.72
CA ILE A 163 14.16 14.44 6.06
C ILE A 163 13.26 13.84 7.14
N LYS A 164 11.96 14.03 7.03
CA LYS A 164 10.98 13.50 7.99
C LYS A 164 10.81 11.99 7.90
N LEU A 165 10.84 11.44 6.69
CA LEU A 165 10.83 9.98 6.48
C LEU A 165 12.08 9.32 7.08
N ASN A 166 13.18 10.03 7.13
CA ASN A 166 14.45 9.56 7.71
C ASN A 166 14.48 9.65 9.25
N ASN A 167 13.56 10.38 9.87
CA ASN A 167 13.47 10.43 11.33
C ASN A 167 12.95 9.07 11.87
N SER A 168 13.64 8.51 12.87
CA SER A 168 13.36 7.18 13.42
C SER A 168 11.95 7.03 14.01
N GLU A 169 11.36 8.11 14.49
CA GLU A 169 10.02 8.13 15.08
C GLU A 169 8.89 7.96 14.06
N HIS A 170 9.19 8.12 12.77
CA HIS A 170 8.19 8.14 11.69
C HIS A 170 8.39 7.02 10.64
N ARG A 171 8.95 5.87 11.03
CA ARG A 171 9.29 4.78 10.09
C ARG A 171 8.20 3.71 9.95
N HIS A 172 6.95 4.07 10.06
CA HIS A 172 5.85 3.10 9.94
C HIS A 172 5.38 2.90 8.51
N ILE A 173 5.55 3.90 7.63
CA ILE A 173 5.25 3.80 6.21
C ILE A 173 6.40 3.06 5.51
N ASP A 174 6.07 2.05 4.69
CA ASP A 174 7.05 1.27 3.95
C ASP A 174 7.34 1.85 2.56
N CYS A 175 6.34 2.48 1.94
CA CYS A 175 6.48 3.09 0.61
C CYS A 175 5.58 4.33 0.48
N ILE A 176 6.08 5.37 -0.16
CA ILE A 176 5.27 6.49 -0.67
C ILE A 176 5.50 6.58 -2.16
N CYS A 177 4.43 6.45 -2.95
CA CYS A 177 4.46 6.59 -4.40
C CYS A 177 3.73 7.86 -4.80
N ILE A 178 4.39 8.79 -5.52
CA ILE A 178 3.81 10.05 -6.00
C ILE A 178 3.88 10.08 -7.52
N ILE A 179 2.78 9.72 -8.18
CA ILE A 179 2.76 9.51 -9.63
C ILE A 179 3.10 10.77 -10.41
N GLU A 180 2.45 11.90 -10.10
CA GLU A 180 2.64 13.14 -10.85
C GLU A 180 4.08 13.65 -10.85
N LYS A 181 4.79 13.41 -9.75
CA LYS A 181 6.19 13.82 -9.58
C LYS A 181 7.18 12.79 -10.10
N GLY A 182 6.71 11.60 -10.47
CA GLY A 182 7.60 10.50 -10.81
C GLY A 182 8.48 10.06 -9.64
N LEU A 183 7.97 10.07 -8.42
CA LEU A 183 8.74 9.80 -7.20
C LEU A 183 8.24 8.57 -6.48
N ILE A 184 9.18 7.78 -6.01
CA ILE A 184 8.94 6.68 -5.09
C ILE A 184 9.93 6.76 -3.93
N PHE A 185 9.43 6.73 -2.70
CA PHE A 185 10.22 6.66 -1.48
C PHE A 185 10.01 5.30 -0.83
N LEU A 186 11.09 4.66 -0.43
CA LEU A 186 11.08 3.33 0.14
C LEU A 186 11.82 3.31 1.47
N ASN A 187 11.25 2.60 2.44
CA ASN A 187 11.92 2.35 3.69
C ASN A 187 13.02 1.29 3.48
N SER A 188 14.28 1.73 3.46
CA SER A 188 15.45 0.92 3.09
C SER A 188 15.72 -0.27 4.03
N HIS A 189 15.18 -0.27 5.25
CA HIS A 189 15.41 -1.36 6.21
C HIS A 189 14.72 -2.68 5.81
N LYS A 190 13.77 -2.65 4.90
CA LYS A 190 12.97 -3.83 4.52
C LYS A 190 13.17 -4.31 3.07
N SER A 191 13.84 -3.56 2.20
CA SER A 191 13.91 -3.94 0.80
C SER A 191 15.34 -4.28 0.35
N LYS A 192 15.67 -5.56 0.33
CA LYS A 192 16.84 -6.09 -0.39
C LYS A 192 16.73 -5.88 -1.92
N TYR A 193 15.53 -5.57 -2.42
CA TYR A 193 15.23 -5.41 -3.84
C TYR A 193 15.96 -4.24 -4.48
N PHE A 194 16.11 -3.13 -3.77
CA PHE A 194 16.69 -1.90 -4.30
C PHE A 194 18.22 -1.84 -4.29
N SER A 195 18.88 -2.78 -3.64
CA SER A 195 20.36 -2.88 -3.75
C SER A 195 20.85 -3.16 -5.17
N PHE A 196 19.99 -3.68 -6.05
CA PHE A 196 20.32 -4.01 -7.44
C PHE A 196 20.18 -2.83 -8.41
N HIS A 197 19.27 -1.89 -8.15
CA HIS A 197 19.06 -0.73 -9.01
C HIS A 197 19.70 0.56 -8.49
N ALA A 198 20.10 0.60 -7.23
CA ALA A 198 20.77 1.75 -6.62
C ALA A 198 22.17 2.03 -7.17
N SER A 199 22.76 1.12 -7.94
CA SER A 199 24.07 1.33 -8.58
C SER A 199 24.11 2.42 -9.65
N SER A 200 22.96 2.98 -10.05
CA SER A 200 22.86 4.09 -11.01
C SER A 200 22.48 5.43 -10.39
N LEU A 201 22.25 5.49 -9.09
CA LEU A 201 21.91 6.70 -8.35
C LEU A 201 23.00 6.99 -7.33
N ASN A 202 23.50 8.23 -7.32
CA ASN A 202 24.55 8.70 -6.43
C ASN A 202 24.40 8.15 -5.02
N GLU A 203 25.50 7.64 -4.46
CA GLU A 203 25.62 7.02 -3.14
C GLU A 203 24.98 7.90 -2.06
N VAL A 204 23.73 7.65 -1.77
CA VAL A 204 23.03 8.21 -0.61
C VAL A 204 23.23 7.24 0.54
N ASN A 205 23.71 7.74 1.66
CA ASN A 205 24.06 7.04 2.89
C ASN A 205 23.12 5.87 3.24
N LYS A 206 23.67 4.70 3.56
CA LYS A 206 23.03 3.40 3.85
C LYS A 206 21.96 3.36 4.96
N LYS A 207 21.53 4.50 5.49
CA LYS A 207 20.48 4.61 6.53
C LYS A 207 19.24 5.40 6.07
N THR A 208 19.18 5.82 4.84
CA THR A 208 18.21 6.78 4.31
C THR A 208 17.07 6.07 3.59
N ILE A 209 15.86 6.62 3.68
CA ILE A 209 14.80 6.30 2.74
C ILE A 209 15.29 6.72 1.36
N LEU A 210 15.29 5.77 0.44
CA LEU A 210 15.72 6.02 -0.92
C LEU A 210 14.58 6.71 -1.67
N GLY A 211 14.79 7.97 -2.03
CA GLY A 211 13.91 8.71 -2.94
C GLY A 211 14.43 8.58 -4.36
N TYR A 212 13.58 8.12 -5.27
CA TYR A 212 13.88 8.02 -6.70
C TYR A 212 13.01 8.99 -7.48
N THR A 213 13.64 9.85 -8.28
CA THR A 213 12.93 10.63 -9.30
C THR A 213 13.05 9.90 -10.63
N ILE A 214 11.91 9.54 -11.20
CA ILE A 214 11.83 8.85 -12.47
C ILE A 214 11.31 9.83 -13.51
N LYS A 215 12.06 10.04 -14.58
CA LYS A 215 11.72 11.03 -15.62
C LYS A 215 10.40 10.72 -16.33
N GLU A 216 10.06 9.43 -16.46
CA GLU A 216 8.85 8.98 -17.13
C GLU A 216 7.84 8.49 -16.08
N LYS A 217 6.68 9.11 -15.99
CA LYS A 217 5.62 8.78 -15.00
C LYS A 217 5.22 7.29 -15.04
N HIS A 218 5.22 6.69 -16.22
CA HIS A 218 4.93 5.28 -16.40
C HIS A 218 5.93 4.36 -15.68
N MET A 219 7.20 4.75 -15.66
CA MET A 219 8.24 3.95 -14.99
C MET A 219 8.05 3.90 -13.48
N VAL A 220 7.49 4.95 -12.87
CA VAL A 220 7.17 4.95 -11.43
C VAL A 220 6.19 3.83 -11.08
N MET A 221 5.17 3.62 -11.89
CA MET A 221 4.20 2.57 -11.64
C MET A 221 4.79 1.18 -11.87
N ILE A 222 5.70 1.03 -12.83
CA ILE A 222 6.42 -0.23 -13.05
C ILE A 222 7.26 -0.57 -11.82
N GLU A 223 8.04 0.40 -11.32
CA GLU A 223 8.86 0.22 -10.12
C GLU A 223 8.01 -0.01 -8.87
N PHE A 224 6.92 0.74 -8.72
CA PHE A 224 5.96 0.53 -7.64
C PHE A 224 5.36 -0.88 -7.68
N TYR A 225 4.90 -1.33 -8.84
CA TYR A 225 4.33 -2.66 -9.00
C TYR A 225 5.37 -3.76 -8.73
N ALA A 226 6.58 -3.60 -9.25
CA ALA A 226 7.68 -4.54 -9.00
C ALA A 226 8.02 -4.64 -7.50
N TYR A 227 8.08 -3.49 -6.81
CA TYR A 227 8.26 -3.44 -5.36
C TYR A 227 7.14 -4.15 -4.62
N LEU A 228 5.88 -3.83 -4.94
CA LEU A 228 4.71 -4.43 -4.29
C LEU A 228 4.71 -5.96 -4.47
N MET A 229 4.93 -6.44 -5.70
CA MET A 229 4.96 -7.87 -5.99
C MET A 229 6.07 -8.59 -5.24
N HIS A 230 7.28 -8.02 -5.23
CA HIS A 230 8.40 -8.60 -4.48
C HIS A 230 8.12 -8.65 -2.98
N ALA A 231 7.56 -7.56 -2.43
CA ALA A 231 7.25 -7.49 -1.01
C ALA A 231 6.15 -8.48 -0.62
N LEU A 232 5.06 -8.56 -1.39
CA LEU A 232 3.96 -9.50 -1.14
C LEU A 232 4.39 -10.98 -1.25
N GLN A 233 5.36 -11.32 -2.11
CA GLN A 233 5.93 -12.67 -2.18
C GLN A 233 6.63 -13.09 -0.89
N ASN A 234 7.18 -12.13 -0.14
CA ASN A 234 7.91 -12.38 1.09
C ASN A 234 7.03 -12.29 2.36
N ILE A 235 5.79 -11.80 2.24
CA ILE A 235 4.86 -11.74 3.36
C ILE A 235 4.23 -13.12 3.57
N LYS A 236 4.34 -13.61 4.80
CA LYS A 236 3.63 -14.81 5.26
C LYS A 236 2.36 -14.38 5.97
N THR A 237 1.26 -14.92 5.52
CA THR A 237 -0.05 -14.79 6.14
C THR A 237 -0.37 -16.08 6.88
N GLU A 238 -1.20 -16.00 7.89
CA GLU A 238 -1.54 -17.13 8.77
C GLU A 238 -3.04 -17.16 9.02
N VAL A 239 -3.57 -18.34 9.30
CA VAL A 239 -4.95 -18.49 9.79
C VAL A 239 -5.00 -17.94 11.21
N PRO A 240 -5.95 -17.03 11.53
CA PRO A 240 -6.11 -16.54 12.89
C PRO A 240 -6.45 -17.66 13.87
N ASP A 241 -5.95 -17.58 15.09
CA ASP A 241 -6.44 -18.41 16.17
C ASP A 241 -7.76 -17.86 16.72
N TYR A 242 -8.86 -18.24 16.08
CA TYR A 242 -10.20 -17.79 16.50
C TYR A 242 -10.60 -18.27 17.92
N HIS A 243 -9.87 -19.23 18.52
CA HIS A 243 -10.11 -19.62 19.91
C HIS A 243 -9.67 -18.54 20.89
N SER A 244 -8.61 -17.80 20.57
CA SER A 244 -8.16 -16.66 21.39
C SER A 244 -9.10 -15.44 21.32
N TRP A 245 -10.03 -15.42 20.35
CA TRP A 245 -10.96 -14.32 20.14
C TRP A 245 -12.31 -14.52 20.87
N LYS A 246 -12.43 -15.58 21.65
CA LYS A 246 -13.65 -15.82 22.43
C LYS A 246 -13.72 -14.80 23.55
N ASP A 247 -14.83 -14.07 23.57
CA ASP A 247 -15.20 -13.26 24.71
C ASP A 247 -15.60 -14.21 25.86
N GLU A 248 -14.93 -14.12 27.01
CA GLU A 248 -15.24 -14.93 28.20
C GLU A 248 -16.72 -14.73 28.62
N SER A 249 -17.29 -13.54 28.40
CA SER A 249 -18.67 -13.23 28.67
C SER A 249 -19.66 -14.06 27.84
N LEU A 250 -19.30 -14.40 26.59
CA LEU A 250 -20.09 -15.29 25.74
C LEU A 250 -20.01 -16.75 26.18
N THR A 251 -18.90 -17.15 26.78
CA THR A 251 -18.72 -18.52 27.31
C THR A 251 -19.59 -18.74 28.54
N GLU A 252 -19.80 -17.72 29.39
CA GLU A 252 -20.71 -17.78 30.54
C GLU A 252 -22.19 -17.80 30.10
N LEU A 253 -22.54 -17.14 29.00
CA LEU A 253 -23.88 -17.16 28.41
C LEU A 253 -24.23 -18.48 27.72
N LEU A 254 -23.26 -19.24 27.26
CA LEU A 254 -23.46 -20.51 26.55
C LEU A 254 -23.31 -21.74 27.46
N ASN A 255 -22.94 -21.55 28.71
CA ASN A 255 -22.90 -22.61 29.73
C ASN A 255 -24.26 -22.76 30.47
N ILE A 256 -25.36 -22.62 29.73
CA ILE A 256 -26.70 -23.00 30.18
C ILE A 256 -26.91 -24.48 29.93
#